data_0367b7a92be93b82030809a2b53eff8d
#
_entry.id   0367b7a92be93b82030809a2b53eff8d
#
_cell.length_a   1.000
_cell.length_b   1.000
_cell.length_c   1.000
_cell.angle_alpha   90.00
_cell.angle_beta   90.00
_cell.angle_gamma   90.00
#
_symmetry.space_group_name_H-M   'P 1'
#
loop_
_entity.id
_entity.type
_entity.pdbx_description
1 polymer ?
#
loop_
_entity_poly.entity_id
_entity_poly.type
_entity_poly.pdbx_seq_one_letter_code
_entity_poly.pdbx_strand_id
1 'polypeptide(L)'
;MQINWSVIATKQLKEIYQYYSIKSNIRVANRIIERIMKKVSKLKYNPMIGAKEELLKATGREFRFLAEGNYKIIYYVSSDTISISAVFDCRQNPQKITKILN
;
A
#
# COMPACT_ATOMS: atom_id res chain seq x y z
N MET A 1 -8.54 4.23 15.10
CA MET A 1 -9.07 4.34 13.73
C MET A 1 -9.17 2.97 13.09
N GLN A 2 -10.16 2.78 12.24
CA GLN A 2 -10.37 1.54 11.51
C GLN A 2 -9.53 1.53 10.25
N ILE A 3 -8.97 0.36 9.89
CA ILE A 3 -8.21 0.20 8.65
C ILE A 3 -9.00 -0.72 7.71
N ASN A 4 -9.29 -0.21 6.53
CA ASN A 4 -9.98 -0.96 5.47
C ASN A 4 -9.06 -1.15 4.27
N TRP A 5 -9.05 -2.36 3.72
CA TRP A 5 -8.28 -2.71 2.54
C TRP A 5 -9.20 -2.75 1.33
N SER A 6 -8.83 -2.03 0.27
CA SER A 6 -9.58 -2.10 -0.99
C SER A 6 -9.41 -3.48 -1.64
N VAL A 7 -10.29 -3.78 -2.59
CA VAL A 7 -10.18 -4.99 -3.41
C VAL A 7 -8.85 -5.00 -4.17
N ILE A 8 -8.46 -3.85 -4.74
CA ILE A 8 -7.20 -3.72 -5.47
C ILE A 8 -6.01 -3.99 -4.57
N ALA A 9 -5.96 -3.36 -3.40
CA ALA A 9 -4.84 -3.53 -2.46
C ALA A 9 -4.74 -4.96 -1.97
N THR A 10 -5.86 -5.59 -1.67
CA THR A 10 -5.90 -7.00 -1.23
C THR A 10 -5.37 -7.92 -2.31
N LYS A 11 -5.78 -7.70 -3.55
CA LYS A 11 -5.32 -8.48 -4.70
C LYS A 11 -3.82 -8.31 -4.90
N GLN A 12 -3.32 -7.08 -4.82
CA GLN A 12 -1.90 -6.80 -4.97
C GLN A 12 -1.07 -7.49 -3.88
N LEU A 13 -1.56 -7.49 -2.64
CA LEU A 13 -0.89 -8.16 -1.54
C LEU A 13 -0.78 -9.67 -1.80
N LYS A 14 -1.84 -10.31 -2.30
CA LYS A 14 -1.82 -11.72 -2.67
C LYS A 14 -0.85 -11.99 -3.80
N GLU A 15 -0.79 -11.12 -4.81
CA GLU A 15 0.14 -11.25 -5.93
C GLU A 15 1.60 -11.19 -5.46
N ILE A 16 1.90 -10.29 -4.52
CA ILE A 16 3.23 -10.19 -3.92
C ILE A 16 3.59 -11.51 -3.21
N TYR A 17 2.68 -12.05 -2.42
CA TYR A 17 2.89 -13.30 -1.72
C TYR A 17 3.17 -14.45 -2.70
N GLN A 18 2.33 -14.57 -3.73
CA GLN A 18 2.48 -15.63 -4.73
C GLN A 18 3.81 -15.51 -5.48
N TYR A 19 4.17 -14.30 -5.86
CA TYR A 19 5.42 -14.05 -6.57
C TYR A 19 6.63 -14.55 -5.76
N TYR A 20 6.73 -14.16 -4.50
CA TYR A 20 7.87 -14.55 -3.68
C TYR A 20 7.83 -15.99 -3.22
N SER A 21 6.65 -16.59 -3.10
CA SER A 21 6.50 -18.02 -2.82
C SER A 21 7.12 -18.85 -3.93
N ILE A 22 6.97 -18.40 -5.17
CA ILE A 22 7.49 -19.13 -6.35
C ILE A 22 8.95 -18.77 -6.59
N LYS A 23 9.30 -17.48 -6.58
CA LYS A 23 10.66 -17.02 -6.91
C LYS A 23 11.67 -17.30 -5.82
N SER A 24 11.21 -17.39 -4.58
CA SER A 24 12.08 -17.66 -3.44
C SER A 24 11.53 -18.84 -2.65
N ASN A 25 10.83 -18.55 -1.55
CA ASN A 25 10.17 -19.60 -0.74
C ASN A 25 9.08 -18.95 0.12
N ILE A 26 8.28 -19.79 0.77
CA ILE A 26 7.17 -19.35 1.61
C ILE A 26 7.63 -18.49 2.78
N ARG A 27 8.79 -18.81 3.38
CA ARG A 27 9.35 -18.06 4.50
C ARG A 27 9.63 -16.63 4.11
N VAL A 28 10.24 -16.42 2.94
CA VAL A 28 10.54 -15.08 2.41
C VAL A 28 9.25 -14.33 2.10
N ALA A 29 8.30 -15.01 1.46
CA ALA A 29 7.00 -14.44 1.14
C ALA A 29 6.29 -13.95 2.42
N ASN A 30 6.23 -14.77 3.45
CA ASN A 30 5.62 -14.40 4.73
C ASN A 30 6.31 -13.19 5.36
N ARG A 31 7.63 -13.15 5.31
CA ARG A 31 8.40 -12.03 5.89
C ARG A 31 8.05 -10.71 5.21
N ILE A 32 7.94 -10.72 3.89
CA ILE A 32 7.59 -9.51 3.13
C ILE A 32 6.19 -9.02 3.49
N ILE A 33 5.22 -9.93 3.55
CA ILE A 33 3.84 -9.59 3.91
C ILE A 33 3.77 -9.06 5.34
N GLU A 34 4.46 -9.69 6.27
CA GLU A 34 4.50 -9.25 7.67
C GLU A 34 5.06 -7.84 7.81
N ARG A 35 6.09 -7.49 7.05
CA ARG A 35 6.66 -6.14 7.07
C ARG A 35 5.67 -5.10 6.55
N ILE A 36 4.95 -5.43 5.49
CA ILE A 36 3.91 -4.56 4.94
C ILE A 36 2.80 -4.35 5.97
N MET A 37 2.31 -5.44 6.56
CA MET A 37 1.24 -5.38 7.56
C MET A 37 1.66 -4.60 8.80
N LYS A 38 2.91 -4.75 9.23
CA LYS A 38 3.45 -4.01 10.37
C LYS A 38 3.50 -2.51 10.09
N LYS A 39 3.88 -2.10 8.88
CA LYS A 39 3.85 -0.69 8.48
C LYS A 39 2.42 -0.14 8.53
N VAL A 40 1.48 -0.89 7.97
CA VAL A 40 0.07 -0.48 7.95
C VAL A 40 -0.48 -0.33 9.38
N SER A 41 -0.12 -1.23 10.29
CA SER A 41 -0.63 -1.18 11.66
C SER A 41 -0.25 0.11 12.40
N LYS A 42 0.86 0.75 12.04
CA LYS A 42 1.28 2.02 12.63
C LYS A 42 0.33 3.17 12.33
N LEU A 43 -0.44 3.04 11.25
CA LEU A 43 -1.38 4.09 10.83
C LEU A 43 -2.51 4.27 11.85
N LYS A 44 -2.86 3.24 12.61
CA LYS A 44 -3.90 3.35 13.66
C LYS A 44 -3.61 4.46 14.66
N TYR A 45 -2.34 4.64 14.99
CA TYR A 45 -1.90 5.59 16.01
C TYR A 45 -1.35 6.87 15.40
N ASN A 46 -0.95 6.86 14.14
CA ASN A 46 -0.40 8.01 13.47
C ASN A 46 -0.80 8.01 11.99
N PRO A 47 -2.07 8.36 11.69
CA PRO A 47 -2.61 8.23 10.33
C PRO A 47 -1.96 9.16 9.31
N MET A 48 -1.35 10.25 9.76
CA MET A 48 -0.72 11.22 8.86
C MET A 48 0.79 11.03 8.69
N ILE A 49 1.32 9.88 9.13
CA ILE A 49 2.77 9.62 9.08
C ILE A 49 3.31 9.48 7.65
N GLY A 50 2.47 9.05 6.70
CA GLY A 50 2.89 8.88 5.32
C GLY A 50 3.10 10.20 4.61
N ALA A 51 4.02 10.21 3.62
CA ALA A 51 4.23 11.34 2.76
C ALA A 51 3.06 11.49 1.77
N LYS A 52 2.81 12.72 1.33
CA LYS A 52 1.76 12.94 0.32
C LYS A 52 2.16 12.33 -1.01
N GLU A 53 1.20 11.65 -1.68
CA GLU A 53 1.42 11.09 -3.00
C GLU A 53 1.05 12.13 -4.07
N GLU A 54 2.06 12.85 -4.55
CA GLU A 54 1.85 13.97 -5.47
C GLU A 54 1.29 13.53 -6.84
N LEU A 55 1.54 12.29 -7.26
CA LEU A 55 1.01 11.76 -8.52
C LEU A 55 -0.52 11.69 -8.54
N LEU A 56 -1.14 11.67 -7.36
CA LEU A 56 -2.60 11.57 -7.22
C LEU A 56 -3.24 12.89 -6.79
N LYS A 57 -2.49 13.97 -6.80
CA LYS A 57 -2.97 15.29 -6.38
C LYS A 57 -4.19 15.75 -7.17
N ALA A 58 -4.23 15.45 -8.46
CA ALA A 58 -5.33 15.86 -9.34
C ALA A 58 -6.65 15.16 -9.03
N THR A 59 -6.66 14.10 -8.23
CA THR A 59 -7.90 13.40 -7.85
C THR A 59 -8.76 14.22 -6.88
N GLY A 60 -8.19 15.25 -6.24
CA GLY A 60 -8.85 16.03 -5.22
C GLY A 60 -8.83 15.39 -3.84
N ARG A 61 -8.35 14.18 -3.71
CA ARG A 61 -8.22 13.45 -2.45
C ARG A 61 -6.76 13.43 -2.02
N GLU A 62 -6.50 13.62 -0.73
CA GLU A 62 -5.14 13.61 -0.21
C GLU A 62 -4.68 12.18 0.03
N PHE A 63 -4.09 11.57 -0.99
CA PHE A 63 -3.44 10.28 -0.84
C PHE A 63 -2.06 10.46 -0.21
N ARG A 64 -1.70 9.49 0.65
CA ARG A 64 -0.39 9.40 1.28
C ARG A 64 0.19 8.02 1.01
N PHE A 65 1.50 7.85 1.25
CA PHE A 65 2.11 6.55 1.14
C PHE A 65 3.13 6.30 2.24
N LEU A 66 3.27 5.01 2.57
CA LEU A 66 4.38 4.50 3.37
C LEU A 66 5.25 3.66 2.44
N ALA A 67 6.57 3.74 2.62
CA ALA A 67 7.50 2.90 1.88
C ALA A 67 7.90 1.69 2.71
N GLU A 68 7.87 0.51 2.09
CA GLU A 68 8.39 -0.71 2.68
C GLU A 68 9.08 -1.52 1.57
N GLY A 69 10.43 -1.60 1.64
CA GLY A 69 11.21 -2.24 0.59
C GLY A 69 10.96 -1.55 -0.75
N ASN A 70 10.57 -2.33 -1.76
CA ASN A 70 10.26 -1.82 -3.10
C ASN A 70 8.81 -1.40 -3.26
N TYR A 71 8.04 -1.34 -2.17
CA TYR A 71 6.60 -1.09 -2.25
C TYR A 71 6.21 0.23 -1.63
N LYS A 72 5.25 0.90 -2.26
CA LYS A 72 4.51 2.02 -1.69
C LYS A 72 3.14 1.51 -1.25
N ILE A 73 2.80 1.73 0.02
CA ILE A 73 1.48 1.42 0.55
C ILE A 73 0.70 2.73 0.48
N ILE A 74 -0.19 2.84 -0.51
CA ILE A 74 -0.93 4.07 -0.79
C ILE A 74 -2.25 4.03 -0.05
N TYR A 75 -2.56 5.11 0.69
CA TYR A 75 -3.74 5.19 1.51
C TYR A 75 -4.27 6.60 1.58
N TYR A 76 -5.50 6.75 2.06
CA TYR A 76 -6.05 8.03 2.45
C TYR A 76 -6.85 7.89 3.73
N VAL A 77 -7.07 9.01 4.41
CA VAL A 77 -7.82 9.05 5.67
C VAL A 77 -9.14 9.77 5.41
N SER A 78 -10.24 9.17 5.86
CA SER A 78 -11.58 9.77 5.75
C SER A 78 -12.34 9.46 7.04
N SER A 79 -12.72 10.51 7.77
CA SER A 79 -13.35 10.37 9.10
C SER A 79 -12.50 9.49 10.01
N ASP A 80 -13.04 8.39 10.49
CA ASP A 80 -12.35 7.47 11.39
C ASP A 80 -11.70 6.28 10.68
N THR A 81 -11.64 6.34 9.35
CA THR A 81 -11.20 5.20 8.54
C THR A 81 -9.93 5.54 7.77
N ILE A 82 -9.00 4.60 7.79
CA ILE A 82 -7.81 4.60 6.94
C ILE A 82 -8.08 3.62 5.82
N SER A 83 -8.10 4.10 4.57
CA SER A 83 -8.41 3.28 3.40
C SER A 83 -7.12 2.94 2.67
N ILE A 84 -6.70 1.68 2.74
CA ILE A 84 -5.53 1.20 2.01
C ILE A 84 -5.98 0.95 0.57
N SER A 85 -5.45 1.74 -0.35
CA SER A 85 -5.93 1.80 -1.73
C SER A 85 -5.10 1.00 -2.70
N ALA A 86 -3.79 0.86 -2.44
CA ALA A 86 -2.89 0.10 -3.30
C ALA A 86 -1.60 -0.27 -2.57
N VAL A 87 -1.00 -1.37 -2.99
CA VAL A 87 0.37 -1.75 -2.63
C VAL A 87 1.13 -1.79 -3.94
N PHE A 88 1.82 -0.70 -4.24
CA PHE A 88 2.43 -0.46 -5.55
C PHE A 88 3.91 -0.82 -5.56
N ASP A 89 4.34 -1.61 -6.56
CA ASP A 89 5.75 -1.94 -6.77
C ASP A 89 6.45 -0.77 -7.43
N CYS A 90 7.38 -0.14 -6.71
CA CYS A 90 8.11 1.05 -7.16
C CYS A 90 9.07 0.79 -8.32
N ARG A 91 9.30 -0.46 -8.68
CA ARG A 91 10.10 -0.82 -9.85
C ARG A 91 9.32 -0.67 -11.14
N GLN A 92 7.99 -0.54 -11.05
CA GLN A 92 7.13 -0.27 -12.19
C GLN A 92 7.11 1.23 -12.50
N ASN A 93 6.60 1.57 -13.71
CA ASN A 93 6.41 2.95 -14.09
C ASN A 93 5.46 3.66 -13.11
N PRO A 94 5.91 4.76 -12.45
CA PRO A 94 5.07 5.49 -11.49
C PRO A 94 3.74 5.99 -12.05
N GLN A 95 3.65 6.23 -13.35
CA GLN A 95 2.41 6.67 -13.99
C GLN A 95 1.28 5.63 -13.88
N LYS A 96 1.60 4.37 -13.60
CA LYS A 96 0.59 3.33 -13.37
C LYS A 96 -0.24 3.63 -12.14
N ILE A 97 0.27 4.38 -11.17
CA ILE A 97 -0.46 4.76 -9.97
C ILE A 97 -1.73 5.54 -10.36
N THR A 98 -1.61 6.49 -11.28
CA THR A 98 -2.74 7.29 -11.73
C THR A 98 -3.79 6.45 -12.44
N LYS A 99 -3.37 5.44 -13.19
CA LYS A 99 -4.28 4.54 -13.91
C LYS A 99 -5.06 3.63 -12.96
N ILE A 100 -4.45 3.23 -11.85
CA ILE A 100 -5.06 2.32 -10.88
C ILE A 100 -6.05 3.06 -9.98
N LEU A 101 -5.69 4.26 -9.54
CA LEU A 101 -6.41 4.99 -8.48
C LEU A 101 -7.13 6.26 -8.94
N ASN A 102 -7.06 6.56 -10.21
CA ASN A 102 -7.68 7.79 -10.73
C ASN A 102 -9.08 7.52 -11.29
#